data_1ccc2056cca22c386d3d52c78162f27c
#
_entry.id   1ccc2056cca22c386d3d52c78162f27c
#
_cell.length_a   1.000
_cell.length_b   1.000
_cell.length_c   1.000
_cell.angle_alpha   90.00
_cell.angle_beta   90.00
_cell.angle_gamma   90.00
#
_symmetry.space_group_name_H-M   'P 1'
#
loop_
_entity.id
_entity.type
_entity.pdbx_description
1 polymer ?
#
loop_
_entity_poly.entity_id
_entity_poly.type
_entity_poly.pdbx_seq_one_letter_code
_entity_poly.pdbx_strand_id
1 'polypeptide(L)'
;MDSEISYWHQLADLATVWAKEMGKIHLSYFRGSHLDIELKGSINDVVTAADKTSEKYFIEQVSQHCPDHSILGEESGLHSGKSDYCWVVDPLDGTTNFSQGLPIFSVSIGLQYKGETILGIVYAPYLDELYTAIKGEGSLLNGKSIHVSTK
;
A
#
# COMPACT_ATOMS: atom_id res chain seq x y z
N MET A 1 16.55 -20.14 7.70
CA MET A 1 16.81 -18.68 7.78
C MET A 1 16.95 -18.08 6.40
N ASP A 2 17.87 -18.56 5.60
CA ASP A 2 18.10 -18.00 4.27
C ASP A 2 16.88 -18.16 3.33
N SER A 3 16.17 -19.30 3.42
CA SER A 3 14.97 -19.54 2.62
C SER A 3 13.81 -18.61 3.03
N GLU A 4 13.69 -18.31 4.32
CA GLU A 4 12.65 -17.40 4.83
C GLU A 4 12.90 -15.98 4.36
N ILE A 5 14.14 -15.48 4.49
CA ILE A 5 14.53 -14.15 4.02
C ILE A 5 14.36 -14.03 2.50
N SER A 6 14.72 -15.07 1.76
CA SER A 6 14.52 -15.12 0.32
C SER A 6 13.04 -15.00 -0.05
N TYR A 7 12.17 -15.67 0.68
CA TYR A 7 10.73 -15.56 0.50
C TYR A 7 10.23 -14.14 0.80
N TRP A 8 10.74 -13.51 1.87
CA TRP A 8 10.38 -12.13 2.20
C TRP A 8 10.77 -11.15 1.09
N HIS A 9 11.93 -11.36 0.45
CA HIS A 9 12.32 -10.57 -0.72
C HIS A 9 11.36 -10.75 -1.89
N GLN A 10 10.92 -11.97 -2.13
CA GLN A 10 9.92 -12.25 -3.17
C GLN A 10 8.61 -11.52 -2.87
N LEU A 11 8.16 -11.57 -1.62
CA LEU A 11 6.94 -10.87 -1.19
C LEU A 11 7.10 -9.35 -1.29
N ALA A 12 8.28 -8.83 -0.98
CA ALA A 12 8.59 -7.41 -1.12
C ALA A 12 8.52 -6.96 -2.59
N ASP A 13 9.03 -7.77 -3.50
CA ASP A 13 8.97 -7.48 -4.93
C ASP A 13 7.52 -7.45 -5.44
N LEU A 14 6.71 -8.42 -5.03
CA LEU A 14 5.27 -8.43 -5.36
C LEU A 14 4.57 -7.20 -4.80
N ALA A 15 4.77 -6.92 -3.52
CA ALA A 15 4.11 -5.80 -2.85
C ALA A 15 4.54 -4.45 -3.43
N THR A 16 5.77 -4.33 -3.91
CA THR A 16 6.25 -3.13 -4.61
C THR A 16 5.45 -2.89 -5.88
N VAL A 17 5.23 -3.93 -6.68
CA VAL A 17 4.40 -3.83 -7.89
C VAL A 17 2.98 -3.43 -7.52
N TRP A 18 2.40 -4.07 -6.50
CA TRP A 18 1.05 -3.76 -6.05
C TRP A 18 0.91 -2.32 -5.57
N ALA A 19 1.88 -1.85 -4.77
CA ALA A 19 1.87 -0.47 -4.28
C ALA A 19 1.90 0.55 -5.43
N LYS A 20 2.72 0.29 -6.43
CA LYS A 20 2.82 1.18 -7.60
C LYS A 20 1.54 1.18 -8.43
N GLU A 21 0.90 0.03 -8.60
CA GLU A 21 -0.39 -0.04 -9.29
C GLU A 21 -1.49 0.68 -8.49
N MET A 22 -1.50 0.53 -7.18
CA MET A 22 -2.41 1.28 -6.31
C MET A 22 -2.17 2.79 -6.42
N GLY A 23 -0.92 3.20 -6.50
CA GLY A 23 -0.56 4.60 -6.73
C GLY A 23 -1.09 5.14 -8.05
N LYS A 24 -1.08 4.34 -9.11
CA LYS A 24 -1.71 4.72 -10.39
C LYS A 24 -3.21 4.91 -10.23
N ILE A 25 -3.85 4.06 -9.46
CA ILE A 25 -5.28 4.21 -9.14
C ILE A 25 -5.51 5.56 -8.43
N HIS A 26 -4.71 5.88 -7.41
CA HIS A 26 -4.78 7.18 -6.73
C HIS A 26 -4.70 8.33 -7.73
N LEU A 27 -3.69 8.32 -8.59
CA LEU A 27 -3.46 9.41 -9.53
C LEU A 27 -4.57 9.54 -10.56
N SER A 28 -5.25 8.44 -10.90
CA SER A 28 -6.38 8.47 -11.82
C SER A 28 -7.59 9.20 -11.24
N TYR A 29 -7.69 9.29 -9.91
CA TYR A 29 -8.76 10.00 -9.21
C TYR A 29 -8.32 11.38 -8.71
N PHE A 30 -7.02 11.63 -8.60
CA PHE A 30 -6.49 12.86 -8.02
C PHE A 30 -6.53 13.99 -9.05
N ARG A 31 -7.17 15.09 -8.71
CA ARG A 31 -7.28 16.30 -9.55
C ARG A 31 -7.76 16.07 -10.99
N GLY A 32 -7.43 14.95 -11.59
CA GLY A 32 -7.76 14.64 -12.98
C GLY A 32 -9.20 14.16 -13.18
N SER A 33 -9.95 13.96 -12.10
CA SER A 33 -11.29 13.39 -12.13
C SER A 33 -12.37 14.45 -11.93
N HIS A 34 -12.16 15.67 -12.44
CA HIS A 34 -13.14 16.75 -12.29
C HIS A 34 -14.50 16.38 -12.85
N LEU A 35 -14.53 15.65 -13.98
CA LEU A 35 -15.77 15.18 -14.57
C LEU A 35 -16.49 14.21 -13.63
N ASP A 36 -15.74 13.32 -12.96
CA ASP A 36 -16.31 12.38 -12.01
C ASP A 36 -16.86 13.09 -10.78
N ILE A 37 -16.19 14.13 -10.30
CA ILE A 37 -16.67 14.96 -9.19
C ILE A 37 -18.01 15.62 -9.59
N GLU A 38 -18.09 16.20 -10.77
CA GLU A 38 -19.31 16.84 -11.26
C GLU A 38 -20.44 15.83 -11.40
N LEU A 39 -20.16 14.66 -11.95
CA LEU A 39 -21.15 13.61 -12.18
C LEU A 39 -21.61 12.93 -10.88
N LYS A 40 -20.69 12.78 -9.91
CA LYS A 40 -20.96 12.08 -8.65
C LYS A 40 -21.30 13.02 -7.50
N GLY A 41 -21.17 14.32 -7.71
CA GLY A 41 -21.63 15.36 -6.78
C GLY A 41 -20.72 15.68 -5.62
N SER A 42 -19.64 14.94 -5.33
CA SER A 42 -18.79 15.30 -4.19
C SER A 42 -17.36 14.76 -4.30
N ILE A 43 -16.42 15.53 -3.72
CA ILE A 43 -15.03 15.11 -3.62
C ILE A 43 -14.89 13.90 -2.67
N ASN A 44 -15.75 13.80 -1.66
CA ASN A 44 -15.73 12.67 -0.73
C ASN A 44 -16.05 11.36 -1.45
N ASP A 45 -16.95 11.37 -2.44
CA ASP A 45 -17.25 10.20 -3.25
C ASP A 45 -16.04 9.76 -4.08
N VAL A 46 -15.26 10.72 -4.59
CA VAL A 46 -14.03 10.44 -5.34
C VAL A 46 -12.96 9.82 -4.44
N VAL A 47 -12.76 10.37 -3.23
CA VAL A 47 -11.83 9.82 -2.23
C VAL A 47 -12.24 8.39 -1.88
N THR A 48 -13.52 8.17 -1.59
CA THR A 48 -14.04 6.85 -1.24
C THR A 48 -13.85 5.86 -2.38
N ALA A 49 -14.08 6.28 -3.63
CA ALA A 49 -13.88 5.43 -4.80
C ALA A 49 -12.40 5.05 -4.98
N ALA A 50 -11.49 6.01 -4.81
CA ALA A 50 -10.06 5.76 -4.88
C ALA A 50 -9.60 4.76 -3.82
N ASP A 51 -10.05 4.94 -2.59
CA ASP A 51 -9.75 4.10 -1.44
C ASP A 51 -10.23 2.66 -1.68
N LYS A 52 -11.51 2.50 -1.98
CA LYS A 52 -12.13 1.19 -2.21
C LYS A 52 -11.55 0.46 -3.42
N THR A 53 -11.30 1.17 -4.50
CA THR A 53 -10.73 0.57 -5.71
C THR A 53 -9.32 0.08 -5.46
N SER A 54 -8.51 0.86 -4.73
CA SER A 54 -7.15 0.47 -4.35
C SER A 54 -7.14 -0.74 -3.44
N GLU A 55 -8.00 -0.77 -2.43
CA GLU A 55 -8.07 -1.90 -1.51
C GLU A 55 -8.54 -3.17 -2.21
N LYS A 56 -9.55 -3.06 -3.07
CA LYS A 56 -10.04 -4.19 -3.87
C LYS A 56 -8.94 -4.78 -4.73
N TYR A 57 -8.18 -3.95 -5.41
CA TYR A 57 -7.03 -4.38 -6.21
C TYR A 57 -6.04 -5.17 -5.35
N PHE A 58 -5.68 -4.63 -4.18
CA PHE A 58 -4.73 -5.27 -3.28
C PHE A 58 -5.22 -6.66 -2.83
N ILE A 59 -6.48 -6.73 -2.41
CA ILE A 59 -7.08 -7.99 -1.94
C ILE A 59 -7.07 -9.03 -3.08
N GLU A 60 -7.42 -8.64 -4.28
CA GLU A 60 -7.40 -9.52 -5.45
C GLU A 60 -5.99 -10.04 -5.72
N GLN A 61 -4.97 -9.20 -5.62
CA GLN A 61 -3.58 -9.61 -5.85
C GLN A 61 -3.08 -10.58 -4.78
N VAL A 62 -3.33 -10.29 -3.51
CA VAL A 62 -2.95 -11.20 -2.42
C VAL A 62 -3.68 -12.53 -2.56
N SER A 63 -4.97 -12.50 -2.85
CA SER A 63 -5.76 -13.72 -3.00
C SER A 63 -5.27 -14.59 -4.17
N GLN A 64 -4.76 -13.96 -5.22
CA GLN A 64 -4.26 -14.65 -6.39
C GLN A 64 -2.85 -15.22 -6.19
N HIS A 65 -1.97 -14.48 -5.54
CA HIS A 65 -0.55 -14.83 -5.39
C HIS A 65 -0.22 -15.50 -4.06
N CYS A 66 -0.98 -15.18 -3.01
CA CYS A 66 -0.76 -15.65 -1.64
C CYS A 66 -2.09 -16.06 -1.02
N PRO A 67 -2.77 -17.09 -1.57
CA PRO A 67 -4.15 -17.40 -1.16
C PRO A 67 -4.30 -17.84 0.30
N ASP A 68 -3.22 -18.29 0.94
CA ASP A 68 -3.25 -18.69 2.35
C ASP A 68 -2.95 -17.55 3.32
N HIS A 69 -2.56 -16.39 2.82
CA HIS A 69 -2.27 -15.24 3.68
C HIS A 69 -3.55 -14.56 4.14
N SER A 70 -3.53 -14.06 5.38
CA SER A 70 -4.59 -13.18 5.88
C SER A 70 -4.39 -11.75 5.39
N ILE A 71 -5.47 -10.98 5.35
CA ILE A 71 -5.43 -9.57 4.97
C ILE A 71 -6.28 -8.80 5.97
N LEU A 72 -5.72 -7.71 6.51
CA LEU A 72 -6.47 -6.74 7.30
C LEU A 72 -6.53 -5.44 6.51
N GLY A 73 -7.70 -5.16 5.95
CA GLY A 73 -7.95 -3.94 5.18
C GLY A 73 -8.66 -2.90 6.00
N GLU A 74 -8.44 -1.63 5.68
CA GLU A 74 -9.08 -0.50 6.37
C GLU A 74 -10.59 -0.51 6.14
N GLU A 75 -11.02 -0.74 4.90
CA GLU A 75 -12.44 -0.68 4.53
C GLU A 75 -13.16 -2.00 4.76
N SER A 76 -12.52 -3.10 4.36
CA SER A 76 -13.18 -4.41 4.32
C SER A 76 -12.94 -5.28 5.55
N GLY A 77 -12.05 -4.86 6.47
CA GLY A 77 -11.76 -5.60 7.68
C GLY A 77 -10.87 -6.82 7.46
N LEU A 78 -11.05 -7.85 8.28
CA LEU A 78 -10.19 -9.03 8.28
C LEU A 78 -10.67 -10.10 7.30
N HIS A 79 -9.76 -10.52 6.43
CA HIS A 79 -9.91 -11.68 5.55
C HIS A 79 -8.96 -12.76 6.05
N SER A 80 -9.48 -13.77 6.74
CA SER A 80 -8.65 -14.80 7.37
C SER A 80 -8.10 -15.81 6.37
N GLY A 81 -6.80 -16.06 6.43
CA GLY A 81 -6.12 -17.14 5.72
C GLY A 81 -5.64 -18.21 6.69
N LYS A 82 -4.98 -19.24 6.15
CA LYS A 82 -4.52 -20.38 6.93
C LYS A 82 -3.07 -20.26 7.41
N SER A 83 -2.28 -19.35 6.82
CA SER A 83 -0.88 -19.20 7.17
C SER A 83 -0.71 -18.16 8.30
N ASP A 84 0.53 -18.09 8.81
CA ASP A 84 0.90 -17.10 9.84
C ASP A 84 1.21 -15.72 9.25
N TYR A 85 1.09 -15.56 7.95
CA TYR A 85 1.30 -14.27 7.27
C TYR A 85 0.01 -13.47 7.23
N CYS A 86 0.11 -12.18 7.58
CA CYS A 86 -1.02 -11.26 7.53
C CYS A 86 -0.57 -9.92 6.93
N TRP A 87 -1.19 -9.55 5.83
CA TRP A 87 -1.01 -8.23 5.22
C TRP A 87 -1.90 -7.22 5.94
N VAL A 88 -1.34 -6.06 6.22
CA VAL A 88 -2.09 -4.93 6.77
C VAL A 88 -1.96 -3.78 5.76
N VAL A 89 -3.09 -3.30 5.26
CA VAL A 89 -3.08 -2.29 4.20
C VAL A 89 -3.92 -1.09 4.58
N ASP A 90 -3.33 0.11 4.39
CA ASP A 90 -4.05 1.37 4.29
C ASP A 90 -3.94 1.78 2.81
N PRO A 91 -5.01 1.60 2.03
CA PRO A 91 -4.94 1.77 0.59
C PRO A 91 -4.77 3.22 0.16
N LEU A 92 -5.22 4.17 0.98
CA LEU A 92 -5.05 5.60 0.72
C LEU A 92 -4.89 6.32 2.06
N ASP A 93 -3.65 6.56 2.44
CA ASP A 93 -3.29 7.35 3.61
C ASP A 93 -3.14 8.82 3.20
N GLY A 94 -3.66 9.72 4.03
CA GLY A 94 -3.66 11.15 3.72
C GLY A 94 -4.89 11.58 2.94
N THR A 95 -6.06 11.03 3.26
CA THR A 95 -7.33 11.33 2.57
C THR A 95 -7.70 12.81 2.61
N THR A 96 -7.38 13.51 3.70
CA THR A 96 -7.63 14.95 3.81
C THR A 96 -6.80 15.72 2.78
N ASN A 97 -5.51 15.40 2.68
CA ASN A 97 -4.64 16.02 1.67
C ASN A 97 -5.15 15.73 0.27
N PHE A 98 -5.48 14.45 0.01
CA PHE A 98 -6.02 14.02 -1.27
C PHE A 98 -7.26 14.85 -1.65
N SER A 99 -8.22 14.98 -0.74
CA SER A 99 -9.47 15.70 -0.98
C SER A 99 -9.25 17.20 -1.25
N GLN A 100 -8.21 17.78 -0.67
CA GLN A 100 -7.88 19.18 -0.83
C GLN A 100 -6.92 19.45 -2.00
N GLY A 101 -6.55 18.42 -2.76
CA GLY A 101 -5.65 18.58 -3.89
C GLY A 101 -4.19 18.75 -3.50
N LEU A 102 -3.82 18.39 -2.27
CA LEU A 102 -2.44 18.40 -1.82
C LEU A 102 -1.78 17.06 -2.17
N PRO A 103 -0.59 17.09 -2.79
CA PRO A 103 0.00 15.85 -3.36
C PRO A 103 0.71 14.97 -2.32
N ILE A 104 0.33 15.06 -1.06
CA ILE A 104 0.94 14.30 0.04
C ILE A 104 -0.05 13.24 0.50
N PHE A 105 -0.01 12.10 -0.14
CA PHE A 105 -0.80 10.91 0.20
C PHE A 105 -0.02 9.68 -0.27
N SER A 106 -0.38 8.52 0.26
CA SER A 106 0.41 7.32 0.01
C SER A 106 -0.42 6.04 0.13
N VAL A 107 0.16 4.95 -0.38
CA VAL A 107 -0.22 3.57 -0.08
C VAL A 107 0.67 3.09 1.05
N SER A 108 0.11 2.46 2.07
CA SER A 108 0.86 1.85 3.17
C SER A 108 0.55 0.36 3.25
N ILE A 109 1.56 -0.48 3.12
CA ILE A 109 1.44 -1.93 3.16
C ILE A 109 2.42 -2.47 4.20
N GLY A 110 1.92 -3.27 5.14
CA GLY A 110 2.74 -4.01 6.07
C GLY A 110 2.49 -5.50 5.92
N LEU A 111 3.50 -6.31 6.17
CA LEU A 111 3.36 -7.75 6.24
C LEU A 111 3.84 -8.22 7.59
N GLN A 112 2.97 -8.93 8.30
CA GLN A 112 3.28 -9.54 9.58
C GLN A 112 3.46 -11.04 9.39
N TYR A 113 4.43 -11.58 10.10
CA TYR A 113 4.64 -13.02 10.21
C TYR A 113 4.65 -13.39 11.69
N LYS A 114 3.75 -14.26 12.09
CA LYS A 114 3.56 -14.66 13.49
C LYS A 114 3.41 -13.44 14.42
N GLY A 115 2.65 -12.46 13.98
CA GLY A 115 2.35 -11.27 14.75
C GLY A 115 3.43 -10.19 14.74
N GLU A 116 4.54 -10.41 14.04
CA GLU A 116 5.63 -9.44 13.96
C GLU A 116 5.73 -8.86 12.54
N THR A 117 5.81 -7.55 12.42
CA THR A 117 5.99 -6.90 11.11
C THR A 117 7.39 -7.18 10.58
N ILE A 118 7.45 -7.81 9.40
CA ILE A 118 8.71 -8.20 8.76
C ILE A 118 8.99 -7.41 7.48
N LEU A 119 8.00 -6.74 6.94
CA LEU A 119 8.11 -6.00 5.68
C LEU A 119 7.18 -4.80 5.75
N GLY A 120 7.67 -3.66 5.29
CA GLY A 120 6.87 -2.45 5.15
C GLY A 120 7.16 -1.76 3.83
N ILE A 121 6.09 -1.23 3.22
CA ILE A 121 6.16 -0.45 1.99
C ILE A 121 5.26 0.76 2.15
N VAL A 122 5.80 1.93 1.82
CA VAL A 122 5.02 3.16 1.69
C VAL A 122 5.36 3.75 0.32
N TYR A 123 4.34 3.96 -0.51
CA TYR A 123 4.52 4.56 -1.82
C TYR A 123 3.71 5.86 -1.92
N ALA A 124 4.42 6.97 -2.15
CA ALA A 124 3.84 8.29 -2.39
C ALA A 124 3.80 8.52 -3.91
N PRO A 125 2.65 8.29 -4.57
CA PRO A 125 2.62 8.20 -6.02
C PRO A 125 2.87 9.52 -6.74
N TYR A 126 2.41 10.64 -6.19
CA TYR A 126 2.62 11.93 -6.84
C TYR A 126 4.10 12.32 -6.85
N LEU A 127 4.81 11.99 -5.78
CA LEU A 127 6.24 12.27 -5.64
C LEU A 127 7.10 11.16 -6.26
N ASP A 128 6.49 10.03 -6.60
CA ASP A 128 7.17 8.81 -7.06
C ASP A 128 8.28 8.38 -6.08
N GLU A 129 7.93 8.37 -4.80
CA GLU A 129 8.83 7.94 -3.73
C GLU A 129 8.36 6.62 -3.15
N LEU A 130 9.19 5.60 -3.27
CA LEU A 130 8.93 4.26 -2.74
C LEU A 130 9.86 3.99 -1.56
N TYR A 131 9.28 3.85 -0.38
CA TYR A 131 10.00 3.47 0.84
C TYR A 131 9.76 2.00 1.11
N THR A 132 10.83 1.23 1.29
CA THR A 132 10.74 -0.20 1.57
C THR A 132 11.67 -0.57 2.71
N ALA A 133 11.25 -1.53 3.52
CA ALA A 133 12.08 -2.08 4.59
C ALA A 133 11.74 -3.55 4.80
N ILE A 134 12.76 -4.37 4.99
CA ILE A 134 12.63 -5.75 5.44
C ILE A 134 13.36 -5.85 6.77
N LYS A 135 12.76 -6.54 7.72
CA LYS A 135 13.32 -6.70 9.07
C LYS A 135 14.78 -7.13 9.00
N GLY A 136 15.65 -6.37 9.69
CA GLY A 136 17.08 -6.63 9.79
C GLY A 136 17.92 -6.12 8.62
N GLU A 137 17.30 -5.53 7.59
CA GLU A 137 18.03 -5.12 6.37
C GLU A 137 18.06 -3.60 6.15
N GLY A 138 17.51 -2.82 7.09
CA GLY A 138 17.46 -1.37 6.94
C GLY A 138 16.35 -0.92 6.01
N SER A 139 16.36 0.36 5.68
CA SER A 139 15.33 1.01 4.88
C SER A 139 15.89 1.59 3.59
N LEU A 140 15.07 1.57 2.55
CA LEU A 140 15.42 2.08 1.23
C LEU A 140 14.42 3.13 0.78
N LEU A 141 14.89 4.14 0.07
CA LEU A 141 14.05 5.07 -0.71
C LEU A 141 14.44 4.92 -2.18
N ASN A 142 13.49 4.47 -2.98
CA ASN A 142 13.72 4.21 -4.41
C ASN A 142 14.96 3.32 -4.63
N GLY A 143 15.13 2.30 -3.78
CA GLY A 143 16.21 1.34 -3.87
C GLY A 143 17.53 1.79 -3.24
N LYS A 144 17.59 3.00 -2.69
CA LYS A 144 18.82 3.54 -2.08
C LYS A 144 18.68 3.55 -0.55
N SER A 145 19.72 3.13 0.12
CA SER A 145 19.77 3.08 1.59
C SER A 145 19.56 4.47 2.22
N ILE A 146 18.70 4.53 3.22
CA ILE A 146 18.44 5.77 3.97
C ILE A 146 18.62 5.53 5.47
N HIS A 147 18.93 6.60 6.18
CA HIS A 147 19.14 6.58 7.63
C HIS A 147 18.53 7.82 8.25
N VAL A 148 18.21 7.71 9.53
CA VAL A 148 17.74 8.87 10.29
C VAL A 148 18.85 9.90 10.45
N SER A 149 18.46 11.15 10.67
CA SER A 149 19.40 12.23 10.97
C SER A 149 20.12 11.96 12.27
N THR A 150 21.41 12.31 12.32
CA THR A 150 22.24 12.24 13.54
C THR A 150 22.26 13.53 14.34
N LYS A 151 21.50 14.54 13.90
CA LYS A 151 21.39 15.82 14.61
C LYS A 151 20.43 15.77 15.78
#